data_8206f893d1fc76b15ce1ff9d2da9d363
#
_entry.id   8206f893d1fc76b15ce1ff9d2da9d363
#
_cell.length_a   1.000
_cell.length_b   1.000
_cell.length_c   1.000
_cell.angle_alpha   90.00
_cell.angle_beta   90.00
_cell.angle_gamma   90.00
#
_symmetry.space_group_name_H-M   'P 1'
#
loop_
_entity.id
_entity.type
_entity.pdbx_description
1 polymer ?
#
loop_
_entity_poly.entity_id
_entity_poly.type
_entity_poly.pdbx_seq_one_letter_code
_entity_poly.pdbx_strand_id
1 'polypeptide(L)'
;DWADYDAWLSRHGVDTSHALVSTTLHTAHFVVTTDQELNQIASFFPGAMSEARNIELSPIMEKVGRLDMMVISPDDPEAMLRHSEVCRQQEIAFAADPSQQMARMTGEEIKLLIDGASYLFLNEYELALAMQKTGWSDREILERVKYRVVTMGSKGAKVESAAGEFVQVGCPKEKSKTDPTGVGDSFRSGFIAGLAWGLSHERCAQLGALIATYVIETLGTQEYRFTNSEFVERFAGAYGQAAADEIALHLK
;
A
#
# COMPACT_ATOMS: atom_id res chain seq x y z
N ASP A 1 18.07 5.26 -15.93
CA ASP A 1 17.49 5.73 -14.65
C ASP A 1 17.36 4.60 -13.60
N TRP A 2 17.26 3.32 -14.05
CA TRP A 2 17.07 2.18 -13.14
C TRP A 2 18.27 1.93 -12.20
N ALA A 3 19.51 2.03 -12.67
CA ALA A 3 20.69 1.63 -11.91
C ALA A 3 20.86 2.38 -10.57
N ASP A 4 20.55 3.68 -10.55
CA ASP A 4 20.65 4.49 -9.33
C ASP A 4 19.57 4.11 -8.33
N TYR A 5 18.34 3.84 -8.82
CA TYR A 5 17.23 3.43 -7.97
C TYR A 5 17.40 2.00 -7.44
N ASP A 6 17.89 1.09 -8.26
CA ASP A 6 18.27 -0.26 -7.86
C ASP A 6 19.32 -0.26 -6.73
N ALA A 7 20.36 0.55 -6.89
CA ALA A 7 21.38 0.72 -5.86
C ALA A 7 20.80 1.32 -4.57
N TRP A 8 19.81 2.23 -4.67
CA TRP A 8 19.13 2.80 -3.52
C TRP A 8 18.26 1.76 -2.81
N LEU A 9 17.45 1.00 -3.53
CA LEU A 9 16.62 -0.08 -2.99
C LEU A 9 17.46 -1.17 -2.32
N SER A 10 18.54 -1.60 -2.97
CA SER A 10 19.46 -2.62 -2.44
C SER A 10 20.11 -2.19 -1.13
N ARG A 11 20.48 -0.91 -0.98
CA ARG A 11 21.02 -0.37 0.29
C ARG A 11 19.99 -0.40 1.43
N HIS A 12 18.70 -0.45 1.12
CA HIS A 12 17.60 -0.57 2.09
C HIS A 12 17.12 -2.02 2.27
N GLY A 13 17.87 -3.00 1.74
CA GLY A 13 17.57 -4.43 1.93
C GLY A 13 16.44 -4.98 1.04
N VAL A 14 16.07 -4.24 -0.01
CA VAL A 14 15.06 -4.69 -0.98
C VAL A 14 15.72 -5.61 -2.00
N ASP A 15 15.20 -6.81 -2.20
CA ASP A 15 15.63 -7.72 -3.28
C ASP A 15 14.96 -7.29 -4.59
N THR A 16 15.76 -6.75 -5.50
CA THR A 16 15.35 -6.28 -6.83
C THR A 16 15.66 -7.26 -7.94
N SER A 17 16.16 -8.46 -7.61
CA SER A 17 16.62 -9.46 -8.59
C SER A 17 15.54 -9.95 -9.57
N HIS A 18 14.28 -9.66 -9.26
CA HIS A 18 13.11 -10.00 -10.07
C HIS A 18 12.43 -8.79 -10.72
N ALA A 19 13.02 -7.59 -10.59
CA ALA A 19 12.53 -6.42 -11.30
C ALA A 19 12.73 -6.58 -12.81
N LEU A 20 11.67 -6.39 -13.60
CA LEU A 20 11.77 -6.33 -15.05
C LEU A 20 12.34 -5.00 -15.50
N VAL A 21 13.51 -5.02 -16.10
CA VAL A 21 14.13 -3.82 -16.67
C VAL A 21 13.85 -3.76 -18.16
N SER A 22 13.07 -2.78 -18.59
CA SER A 22 12.78 -2.57 -20.00
C SER A 22 14.03 -2.16 -20.77
N THR A 23 14.20 -2.71 -21.99
CA THR A 23 15.27 -2.33 -22.92
C THR A 23 14.83 -1.25 -23.90
N THR A 24 13.56 -0.90 -23.92
CA THR A 24 12.94 0.00 -24.90
C THR A 24 12.20 1.19 -24.31
N LEU A 25 11.73 1.07 -23.07
CA LEU A 25 10.94 2.08 -22.39
C LEU A 25 11.65 2.63 -21.15
N HIS A 26 11.44 3.89 -20.87
CA HIS A 26 11.89 4.52 -19.63
C HIS A 26 10.97 4.13 -18.45
N THR A 27 11.48 4.23 -17.24
CA THR A 27 10.68 4.11 -16.02
C THR A 27 9.46 5.02 -16.05
N ALA A 28 8.36 4.59 -15.42
CA ALA A 28 7.16 5.40 -15.30
C ALA A 28 7.46 6.74 -14.62
N HIS A 29 6.84 7.83 -15.13
CA HIS A 29 7.02 9.17 -14.58
C HIS A 29 5.70 9.75 -14.10
N PHE A 30 5.71 10.21 -12.85
CA PHE A 30 4.64 10.98 -12.24
C PHE A 30 5.13 12.41 -12.01
N VAL A 31 4.52 13.37 -12.68
CA VAL A 31 4.82 14.78 -12.52
C VAL A 31 3.61 15.47 -11.92
N VAL A 32 3.81 16.12 -10.79
CA VAL A 32 2.73 16.77 -10.05
C VAL A 32 3.07 18.22 -9.73
N THR A 33 2.07 19.09 -9.89
CA THR A 33 2.10 20.46 -9.38
C THR A 33 1.13 20.54 -8.22
N THR A 34 1.64 20.94 -7.06
CA THR A 34 0.87 21.03 -5.80
C THR A 34 0.73 22.50 -5.41
N ASP A 35 -0.49 22.96 -5.10
CA ASP A 35 -0.75 24.30 -4.58
C ASP A 35 -0.56 24.37 -3.06
N GLN A 36 -0.75 25.57 -2.51
CA GLN A 36 -0.60 25.80 -1.05
C GLN A 36 -1.67 25.09 -0.21
N GLU A 37 -2.78 24.70 -0.80
CA GLU A 37 -3.88 23.97 -0.17
C GLU A 37 -3.73 22.44 -0.34
N LEU A 38 -2.59 22.01 -0.91
CA LEU A 38 -2.26 20.61 -1.24
C LEU A 38 -3.16 19.99 -2.33
N ASN A 39 -3.84 20.80 -3.14
CA ASN A 39 -4.48 20.32 -4.35
C ASN A 39 -3.43 20.01 -5.41
N GLN A 40 -3.61 18.91 -6.12
CA GLN A 40 -2.63 18.42 -7.08
C GLN A 40 -3.21 18.33 -8.50
N ILE A 41 -2.43 18.84 -9.46
CA ILE A 41 -2.62 18.54 -10.88
C ILE A 41 -1.46 17.64 -11.30
N ALA A 42 -1.79 16.43 -11.75
CA ALA A 42 -0.81 15.41 -12.05
C ALA A 42 -0.85 14.97 -13.52
N SER A 43 0.33 14.67 -14.05
CA SER A 43 0.52 13.98 -15.32
C SER A 43 1.28 12.68 -15.08
N PHE A 44 0.80 11.58 -15.66
CA PHE A 44 1.41 10.29 -15.52
C PHE A 44 1.74 9.68 -16.87
N PHE A 45 2.99 9.29 -17.04
CA PHE A 45 3.49 8.53 -18.18
C PHE A 45 3.84 7.11 -17.72
N PRO A 46 3.17 6.07 -18.23
CA PRO A 46 3.34 4.70 -17.73
C PRO A 46 4.69 4.07 -18.04
N GLY A 47 5.32 4.44 -19.16
CA GLY A 47 6.63 3.89 -19.54
C GLY A 47 6.70 2.38 -19.43
N ALA A 48 7.78 1.88 -18.82
CA ALA A 48 8.03 0.45 -18.60
C ALA A 48 6.97 -0.25 -17.72
N MET A 49 6.17 0.50 -16.94
CA MET A 49 5.04 -0.08 -16.20
C MET A 49 4.07 -0.82 -17.14
N SER A 50 3.91 -0.38 -18.39
CA SER A 50 3.07 -1.06 -19.37
C SER A 50 3.55 -2.46 -19.76
N GLU A 51 4.79 -2.82 -19.44
CA GLU A 51 5.37 -4.16 -19.65
C GLU A 51 5.18 -5.09 -18.45
N ALA A 52 4.62 -4.62 -17.33
CA ALA A 52 4.39 -5.46 -16.15
C ALA A 52 3.51 -6.68 -16.44
N ARG A 53 2.66 -6.61 -17.47
CA ARG A 53 1.90 -7.76 -18.00
C ARG A 53 2.77 -8.92 -18.48
N ASN A 54 4.05 -8.68 -18.73
CA ASN A 54 5.02 -9.70 -19.17
C ASN A 54 5.75 -10.36 -17.99
N ILE A 55 5.54 -9.89 -16.75
CA ILE A 55 6.16 -10.48 -15.55
C ILE A 55 5.47 -11.79 -15.23
N GLU A 56 6.19 -12.89 -15.34
CA GLU A 56 5.73 -14.23 -14.97
C GLU A 56 6.06 -14.51 -13.49
N LEU A 57 5.05 -14.86 -12.68
CA LEU A 57 5.24 -15.14 -11.27
C LEU A 57 5.82 -16.51 -10.98
N SER A 58 5.47 -17.53 -11.79
CA SER A 58 5.89 -18.91 -11.54
C SER A 58 7.42 -19.07 -11.43
N PRO A 59 8.24 -18.53 -12.34
CA PRO A 59 9.69 -18.61 -12.22
C PRO A 59 10.24 -17.89 -10.99
N ILE A 60 9.58 -16.81 -10.58
CA ILE A 60 9.94 -16.06 -9.36
C ILE A 60 9.67 -16.93 -8.13
N MET A 61 8.49 -17.52 -8.05
CA MET A 61 8.09 -18.39 -6.93
C MET A 61 8.94 -19.66 -6.83
N GLU A 62 9.29 -20.27 -7.95
CA GLU A 62 10.21 -21.42 -7.96
C GLU A 62 11.57 -21.08 -7.33
N LYS A 63 12.06 -19.85 -7.54
CA LYS A 63 13.35 -19.38 -7.02
C LYS A 63 13.27 -18.90 -5.57
N VAL A 64 12.23 -18.15 -5.22
CA VAL A 64 12.05 -17.54 -3.90
C VAL A 64 11.46 -18.55 -2.90
N GLY A 65 10.72 -19.55 -3.40
CA GLY A 65 9.99 -20.50 -2.58
C GLY A 65 8.64 -19.92 -2.12
N ARG A 66 8.27 -20.17 -0.88
CA ARG A 66 6.97 -19.72 -0.35
C ARG A 66 6.94 -18.19 -0.19
N LEU A 67 5.87 -17.58 -0.68
CA LEU A 67 5.51 -16.20 -0.39
C LEU A 67 4.51 -16.15 0.77
N ASP A 68 4.76 -15.30 1.75
CA ASP A 68 3.81 -15.06 2.85
C ASP A 68 2.65 -14.18 2.41
N MET A 69 2.92 -13.22 1.51
CA MET A 69 1.92 -12.34 0.91
C MET A 69 2.44 -11.72 -0.39
N MET A 70 1.56 -11.57 -1.36
CA MET A 70 1.79 -10.75 -2.54
C MET A 70 1.04 -9.42 -2.40
N VAL A 71 1.70 -8.30 -2.68
CA VAL A 71 1.07 -6.98 -2.73
C VAL A 71 0.85 -6.59 -4.18
N ILE A 72 -0.40 -6.48 -4.59
CA ILE A 72 -0.80 -6.05 -5.94
C ILE A 72 -1.14 -4.57 -5.86
N SER A 73 -0.10 -3.75 -5.99
CA SER A 73 -0.19 -2.29 -6.01
C SER A 73 -0.54 -1.76 -7.41
N PRO A 74 -0.85 -0.45 -7.55
CA PRO A 74 -1.18 0.14 -8.84
C PRO A 74 -0.11 -0.13 -9.89
N ASP A 75 -0.47 -0.87 -10.92
CA ASP A 75 0.38 -1.29 -12.02
C ASP A 75 -0.45 -1.35 -13.32
N ASP A 76 0.10 -1.96 -14.37
CA ASP A 76 -0.69 -2.29 -15.56
C ASP A 76 -1.93 -3.13 -15.17
N PRO A 77 -3.15 -2.70 -15.53
CA PRO A 77 -4.37 -3.41 -15.09
C PRO A 77 -4.39 -4.89 -15.47
N GLU A 78 -3.86 -5.26 -16.65
CA GLU A 78 -3.79 -6.66 -17.07
C GLU A 78 -2.85 -7.48 -16.17
N ALA A 79 -1.71 -6.89 -15.77
CA ALA A 79 -0.79 -7.50 -14.81
C ALA A 79 -1.47 -7.69 -13.44
N MET A 80 -2.16 -6.66 -12.94
CA MET A 80 -2.86 -6.72 -11.65
C MET A 80 -3.89 -7.85 -11.62
N LEU A 81 -4.69 -8.00 -12.68
CA LEU A 81 -5.70 -9.06 -12.79
C LEU A 81 -5.06 -10.43 -12.88
N ARG A 82 -4.05 -10.59 -13.72
CA ARG A 82 -3.36 -11.86 -13.89
C ARG A 82 -2.65 -12.31 -12.60
N HIS A 83 -1.98 -11.40 -11.92
CA HIS A 83 -1.30 -11.70 -10.66
C HIS A 83 -2.29 -12.06 -9.55
N SER A 84 -3.44 -11.39 -9.46
CA SER A 84 -4.48 -11.74 -8.48
C SER A 84 -5.06 -13.13 -8.75
N GLU A 85 -5.24 -13.50 -10.02
CA GLU A 85 -5.70 -14.83 -10.41
C GLU A 85 -4.69 -15.92 -10.05
N VAL A 86 -3.38 -15.69 -10.31
CA VAL A 86 -2.32 -16.62 -9.91
C VAL A 86 -2.31 -16.79 -8.38
N CYS A 87 -2.50 -15.72 -7.61
CA CYS A 87 -2.57 -15.81 -6.16
C CYS A 87 -3.74 -16.70 -5.70
N ARG A 88 -4.92 -16.57 -6.32
CA ARG A 88 -6.08 -17.42 -6.01
C ARG A 88 -5.83 -18.88 -6.37
N GLN A 89 -5.30 -19.15 -7.57
CA GLN A 89 -5.04 -20.51 -8.04
C GLN A 89 -3.98 -21.24 -7.21
N GLN A 90 -3.02 -20.52 -6.64
CA GLN A 90 -1.93 -21.07 -5.87
C GLN A 90 -2.07 -20.88 -4.36
N GLU A 91 -3.24 -20.41 -3.92
CA GLU A 91 -3.56 -20.17 -2.50
C GLU A 91 -2.55 -19.23 -1.81
N ILE A 92 -2.01 -18.25 -2.55
CA ILE A 92 -1.12 -17.23 -2.01
C ILE A 92 -1.98 -16.11 -1.44
N ALA A 93 -1.74 -15.75 -0.18
CA ALA A 93 -2.36 -14.56 0.40
C ALA A 93 -1.96 -13.31 -0.40
N PHE A 94 -2.92 -12.45 -0.74
CA PHE A 94 -2.60 -11.20 -1.43
C PHE A 94 -3.34 -10.00 -0.86
N ALA A 95 -2.69 -8.86 -0.97
CA ALA A 95 -3.27 -7.55 -0.70
C ALA A 95 -3.58 -6.87 -2.03
N ALA A 96 -4.83 -6.50 -2.24
CA ALA A 96 -5.28 -5.73 -3.39
C ALA A 96 -5.25 -4.23 -3.04
N ASP A 97 -4.54 -3.46 -3.85
CA ASP A 97 -4.45 -2.01 -3.75
C ASP A 97 -4.68 -1.39 -5.14
N PRO A 98 -5.93 -1.23 -5.57
CA PRO A 98 -6.23 -0.69 -6.89
C PRO A 98 -5.89 0.79 -7.04
N SER A 99 -6.00 1.60 -5.97
CA SER A 99 -5.70 3.03 -5.94
C SER A 99 -6.16 3.76 -7.22
N GLN A 100 -5.32 4.60 -7.84
CA GLN A 100 -5.67 5.38 -9.03
C GLN A 100 -6.00 4.53 -10.29
N GLN A 101 -5.56 3.27 -10.37
CA GLN A 101 -5.92 2.40 -11.50
C GLN A 101 -7.42 2.09 -11.55
N MET A 102 -8.09 2.17 -10.42
CA MET A 102 -9.55 1.99 -10.36
C MET A 102 -10.30 2.97 -11.28
N ALA A 103 -9.76 4.16 -11.53
CA ALA A 103 -10.37 5.12 -12.45
C ALA A 103 -10.41 4.59 -13.91
N ARG A 104 -9.43 3.78 -14.31
CA ARG A 104 -9.30 3.20 -15.65
C ARG A 104 -9.94 1.82 -15.79
N MET A 105 -10.04 1.06 -14.71
CA MET A 105 -10.62 -0.29 -14.70
C MET A 105 -12.15 -0.23 -14.86
N THR A 106 -12.70 -1.23 -15.52
CA THR A 106 -14.14 -1.49 -15.54
C THR A 106 -14.63 -2.07 -14.20
N GLY A 107 -15.95 -2.06 -13.97
CA GLY A 107 -16.50 -2.67 -12.76
C GLY A 107 -16.19 -4.17 -12.64
N GLU A 108 -16.20 -4.90 -13.76
CA GLU A 108 -15.87 -6.34 -13.77
C GLU A 108 -14.40 -6.58 -13.46
N GLU A 109 -13.49 -5.78 -13.97
CA GLU A 109 -12.07 -5.86 -13.65
C GLU A 109 -11.81 -5.57 -12.16
N ILE A 110 -12.50 -4.58 -11.59
CA ILE A 110 -12.40 -4.28 -10.15
C ILE A 110 -12.91 -5.47 -9.33
N LYS A 111 -14.03 -6.08 -9.72
CA LYS A 111 -14.55 -7.30 -9.06
C LYS A 111 -13.52 -8.43 -9.08
N LEU A 112 -12.92 -8.70 -10.23
CA LEU A 112 -11.91 -9.73 -10.38
C LEU A 112 -10.66 -9.46 -9.53
N LEU A 113 -10.23 -8.20 -9.42
CA LEU A 113 -9.07 -7.84 -8.60
C LEU A 113 -9.35 -8.00 -7.10
N ILE A 114 -10.54 -7.62 -6.64
CA ILE A 114 -10.89 -7.60 -5.21
C ILE A 114 -11.20 -9.01 -4.68
N ASP A 115 -11.88 -9.84 -5.48
CA ASP A 115 -12.45 -11.10 -5.02
C ASP A 115 -11.37 -12.03 -4.45
N GLY A 116 -11.55 -12.46 -3.20
CA GLY A 116 -10.63 -13.37 -2.51
C GLY A 116 -9.36 -12.71 -1.94
N ALA A 117 -9.23 -11.37 -2.02
CA ALA A 117 -8.09 -10.69 -1.40
C ALA A 117 -8.06 -10.90 0.12
N SER A 118 -6.86 -11.16 0.66
CA SER A 118 -6.66 -11.20 2.13
C SER A 118 -6.80 -9.82 2.74
N TYR A 119 -6.33 -8.79 2.04
CA TYR A 119 -6.49 -7.38 2.42
C TYR A 119 -6.87 -6.56 1.18
N LEU A 120 -7.86 -5.68 1.35
CA LEU A 120 -8.22 -4.67 0.36
C LEU A 120 -7.93 -3.29 0.96
N PHE A 121 -6.98 -2.57 0.36
CA PHE A 121 -6.66 -1.21 0.75
C PHE A 121 -7.38 -0.20 -0.14
N LEU A 122 -8.06 0.75 0.50
CA LEU A 122 -8.81 1.82 -0.15
C LEU A 122 -8.75 3.10 0.71
N ASN A 123 -8.96 4.24 0.11
CA ASN A 123 -9.42 5.42 0.84
C ASN A 123 -10.94 5.57 0.71
N GLU A 124 -11.54 6.57 1.39
CA GLU A 124 -12.99 6.80 1.37
C GLU A 124 -13.51 7.05 -0.06
N TYR A 125 -12.76 7.77 -0.89
CA TYR A 125 -13.12 8.03 -2.28
C TYR A 125 -13.05 6.77 -3.15
N GLU A 126 -11.99 5.99 -3.00
CA GLU A 126 -11.80 4.73 -3.73
C GLU A 126 -12.85 3.70 -3.36
N LEU A 127 -13.28 3.62 -2.10
CA LEU A 127 -14.39 2.77 -1.68
C LEU A 127 -15.70 3.17 -2.36
N ALA A 128 -16.01 4.46 -2.39
CA ALA A 128 -17.21 4.97 -3.08
C ALA A 128 -17.15 4.69 -4.58
N LEU A 129 -15.98 4.85 -5.21
CA LEU A 129 -15.76 4.56 -6.62
C LEU A 129 -15.88 3.06 -6.92
N ALA A 130 -15.36 2.19 -6.05
CA ALA A 130 -15.52 0.74 -6.16
C ALA A 130 -17.00 0.35 -6.13
N MET A 131 -17.78 0.86 -5.18
CA MET A 131 -19.22 0.63 -5.10
C MET A 131 -19.94 1.09 -6.38
N GLN A 132 -19.63 2.30 -6.85
CA GLN A 132 -20.23 2.86 -8.06
C GLN A 132 -19.94 2.01 -9.30
N LYS A 133 -18.69 1.60 -9.50
CA LYS A 133 -18.27 0.88 -10.71
C LYS A 133 -18.69 -0.58 -10.69
N THR A 134 -18.60 -1.25 -9.55
CA THR A 134 -18.95 -2.67 -9.43
C THR A 134 -20.43 -2.90 -9.30
N GLY A 135 -21.20 -1.91 -8.86
CA GLY A 135 -22.58 -2.05 -8.44
C GLY A 135 -22.73 -2.82 -7.12
N TRP A 136 -21.66 -3.20 -6.46
CA TRP A 136 -21.70 -3.82 -5.15
C TRP A 136 -21.94 -2.78 -4.06
N SER A 137 -22.75 -3.15 -3.08
CA SER A 137 -22.88 -2.39 -1.84
C SER A 137 -21.60 -2.45 -0.99
N ASP A 138 -21.49 -1.57 0.00
CA ASP A 138 -20.40 -1.59 0.98
C ASP A 138 -20.23 -2.98 1.64
N ARG A 139 -21.35 -3.61 2.00
CA ARG A 139 -21.37 -4.93 2.60
C ARG A 139 -20.90 -6.03 1.65
N GLU A 140 -21.34 -6.00 0.39
CA GLU A 140 -20.90 -6.98 -0.60
C GLU A 140 -19.41 -6.92 -0.88
N ILE A 141 -18.81 -5.70 -0.95
CA ILE A 141 -17.35 -5.56 -1.06
C ILE A 141 -16.65 -6.17 0.16
N LEU A 142 -17.15 -5.91 1.38
CA LEU A 142 -16.56 -6.45 2.60
C LEU A 142 -16.62 -7.98 2.66
N GLU A 143 -17.68 -8.58 2.14
CA GLU A 143 -17.86 -10.04 2.09
C GLU A 143 -16.97 -10.76 1.07
N ARG A 144 -16.38 -10.02 0.12
CA ARG A 144 -15.49 -10.55 -0.91
C ARG A 144 -14.04 -10.66 -0.47
N VAL A 145 -13.67 -10.02 0.62
CA VAL A 145 -12.30 -9.95 1.13
C VAL A 145 -12.23 -10.44 2.57
N LYS A 146 -11.05 -10.87 2.99
CA LYS A 146 -10.88 -11.27 4.40
C LYS A 146 -10.87 -10.06 5.32
N TYR A 147 -10.13 -9.00 4.92
CA TYR A 147 -10.07 -7.72 5.62
C TYR A 147 -10.12 -6.56 4.63
N ARG A 148 -10.84 -5.51 5.01
CA ARG A 148 -10.84 -4.24 4.32
C ARG A 148 -10.19 -3.17 5.19
N VAL A 149 -9.22 -2.46 4.65
CA VAL A 149 -8.52 -1.36 5.31
C VAL A 149 -8.87 -0.07 4.58
N VAL A 150 -9.52 0.85 5.29
CA VAL A 150 -9.94 2.13 4.70
C VAL A 150 -9.22 3.27 5.40
N THR A 151 -8.42 4.02 4.64
CA THR A 151 -7.78 5.26 5.13
C THR A 151 -8.73 6.44 5.00
N MET A 152 -8.76 7.31 6.02
CA MET A 152 -9.69 8.43 6.15
C MET A 152 -8.96 9.77 6.37
N GLY A 153 -7.78 9.90 5.78
CA GLY A 153 -6.92 11.08 5.94
C GLY A 153 -6.60 11.35 7.41
N SER A 154 -6.78 12.59 7.85
CA SER A 154 -6.50 12.99 9.24
C SER A 154 -7.36 12.29 10.30
N LYS A 155 -8.43 11.60 9.89
CA LYS A 155 -9.26 10.78 10.80
C LYS A 155 -8.64 9.41 11.09
N GLY A 156 -7.53 9.07 10.42
CA GLY A 156 -6.82 7.81 10.59
C GLY A 156 -7.27 6.71 9.64
N ALA A 157 -7.44 5.51 10.15
CA ALA A 157 -7.83 4.34 9.35
C ALA A 157 -8.74 3.39 10.12
N LYS A 158 -9.51 2.59 9.39
CA LYS A 158 -10.29 1.49 9.94
C LYS A 158 -9.94 0.17 9.26
N VAL A 159 -10.02 -0.91 10.02
CA VAL A 159 -9.87 -2.29 9.53
C VAL A 159 -11.14 -3.04 9.88
N GLU A 160 -11.73 -3.71 8.90
CA GLU A 160 -13.03 -4.37 9.02
C GLU A 160 -12.98 -5.76 8.40
N SER A 161 -13.73 -6.70 8.96
CA SER A 161 -14.01 -8.00 8.34
C SER A 161 -15.49 -8.34 8.35
N ALA A 162 -15.92 -9.18 7.41
CA ALA A 162 -17.30 -9.69 7.40
C ALA A 162 -17.65 -10.54 8.64
N ALA A 163 -16.63 -11.09 9.33
CA ALA A 163 -16.78 -11.83 10.57
C ALA A 163 -17.03 -10.95 11.80
N GLY A 164 -17.01 -9.61 11.63
CA GLY A 164 -17.34 -8.65 12.68
C GLY A 164 -16.13 -8.05 13.39
N GLU A 165 -14.91 -8.31 12.95
CA GLU A 165 -13.76 -7.56 13.45
C GLU A 165 -13.84 -6.11 12.97
N PHE A 166 -13.67 -5.19 13.91
CA PHE A 166 -13.65 -3.75 13.65
C PHE A 166 -12.59 -3.08 14.50
N VAL A 167 -11.65 -2.42 13.86
CA VAL A 167 -10.62 -1.61 14.48
C VAL A 167 -10.64 -0.24 13.82
N GLN A 168 -10.53 0.82 14.62
CA GLN A 168 -10.32 2.17 14.13
C GLN A 168 -9.20 2.84 14.92
N VAL A 169 -8.23 3.42 14.20
CA VAL A 169 -7.11 4.13 14.79
C VAL A 169 -7.10 5.59 14.32
N GLY A 170 -6.72 6.50 15.20
CA GLY A 170 -6.49 7.88 14.84
C GLY A 170 -5.15 8.08 14.14
N CYS A 171 -4.99 9.23 13.49
CA CYS A 171 -3.72 9.65 12.89
C CYS A 171 -2.90 10.44 13.93
N PRO A 172 -1.59 10.17 14.10
CA PRO A 172 -0.73 11.04 14.91
C PRO A 172 -0.75 12.45 14.37
N LYS A 173 -0.65 13.44 15.27
CA LYS A 173 -0.61 14.85 14.86
C LYS A 173 0.67 15.12 14.06
N GLU A 174 0.49 15.63 12.85
CA GLU A 174 1.58 16.08 12.00
C GLU A 174 2.20 17.39 12.50
N LYS A 175 3.51 17.57 12.35
CA LYS A 175 4.24 18.80 12.62
C LYS A 175 4.04 19.84 11.51
N SER A 176 3.90 19.36 10.28
CA SER A 176 3.66 20.16 9.07
C SER A 176 2.94 19.32 8.04
N LYS A 177 2.35 19.96 7.03
CA LYS A 177 1.85 19.31 5.82
C LYS A 177 2.66 19.85 4.65
N THR A 178 3.55 19.02 4.13
CA THR A 178 4.53 19.43 3.10
C THR A 178 4.19 18.82 1.75
N ASP A 179 4.00 17.50 1.70
CA ASP A 179 3.72 16.80 0.44
C ASP A 179 2.78 15.60 0.71
N PRO A 180 1.58 15.55 0.11
CA PRO A 180 0.66 14.42 0.30
C PRO A 180 1.02 13.20 -0.54
N THR A 181 2.01 13.30 -1.45
CA THR A 181 2.40 12.22 -2.36
C THR A 181 3.02 11.06 -1.57
N GLY A 182 2.54 9.84 -1.81
CA GLY A 182 3.05 8.63 -1.17
C GLY A 182 2.55 8.37 0.26
N VAL A 183 1.70 9.25 0.82
CA VAL A 183 1.12 9.06 2.17
C VAL A 183 0.32 7.75 2.25
N GLY A 184 -0.47 7.43 1.22
CA GLY A 184 -1.19 6.16 1.13
C GLY A 184 -0.27 4.95 1.05
N ASP A 185 0.76 5.03 0.20
CA ASP A 185 1.74 3.95 0.01
C ASP A 185 2.52 3.67 1.29
N SER A 186 2.91 4.72 1.99
CA SER A 186 3.63 4.62 3.26
C SER A 186 2.76 4.05 4.39
N PHE A 187 1.46 4.38 4.42
CA PHE A 187 0.52 3.73 5.34
C PHE A 187 0.46 2.22 5.08
N ARG A 188 0.30 1.81 3.81
CA ARG A 188 0.25 0.40 3.42
C ARG A 188 1.53 -0.34 3.77
N SER A 189 2.69 0.26 3.50
CA SER A 189 3.99 -0.35 3.84
C SER A 189 4.15 -0.55 5.35
N GLY A 190 3.80 0.43 6.18
CA GLY A 190 3.82 0.31 7.63
C GLY A 190 2.82 -0.74 8.13
N PHE A 191 1.62 -0.78 7.58
CA PHE A 191 0.61 -1.79 7.93
C PHE A 191 1.10 -3.21 7.63
N ILE A 192 1.65 -3.43 6.42
CA ILE A 192 2.16 -4.73 5.98
C ILE A 192 3.40 -5.15 6.78
N ALA A 193 4.28 -4.22 7.13
CA ALA A 193 5.39 -4.50 8.04
C ALA A 193 4.90 -5.01 9.40
N GLY A 194 3.85 -4.38 9.95
CA GLY A 194 3.20 -4.85 11.17
C GLY A 194 2.64 -6.27 11.05
N LEU A 195 2.02 -6.62 9.91
CA LEU A 195 1.57 -7.98 9.65
C LEU A 195 2.74 -8.98 9.60
N ALA A 196 3.84 -8.61 8.95
CA ALA A 196 5.05 -9.45 8.89
C ALA A 196 5.67 -9.66 10.28
N TRP A 197 5.50 -8.72 11.21
CA TRP A 197 5.91 -8.84 12.60
C TRP A 197 4.91 -9.61 13.48
N GLY A 198 3.76 -10.02 12.93
CA GLY A 198 2.72 -10.75 13.66
C GLY A 198 1.91 -9.90 14.63
N LEU A 199 1.87 -8.59 14.42
CA LEU A 199 1.15 -7.64 15.27
C LEU A 199 -0.37 -7.69 15.02
N SER A 200 -1.16 -7.21 16.00
CA SER A 200 -2.59 -7.02 15.83
C SER A 200 -2.91 -6.00 14.74
N HIS A 201 -4.10 -6.08 14.12
CA HIS A 201 -4.54 -5.11 13.11
C HIS A 201 -4.55 -3.67 13.65
N GLU A 202 -4.82 -3.50 14.94
CA GLU A 202 -4.72 -2.18 15.57
C GLU A 202 -3.28 -1.64 15.50
N ARG A 203 -2.29 -2.46 15.88
CA ARG A 203 -0.88 -2.07 15.82
C ARG A 203 -0.40 -1.87 14.39
N CYS A 204 -0.83 -2.72 13.45
CA CYS A 204 -0.53 -2.55 12.03
C CYS A 204 -1.04 -1.19 11.51
N ALA A 205 -2.30 -0.84 11.83
CA ALA A 205 -2.88 0.43 11.41
C ALA A 205 -2.23 1.65 12.09
N GLN A 206 -1.85 1.55 13.36
CA GLN A 206 -1.11 2.58 14.08
C GLN A 206 0.30 2.78 13.49
N LEU A 207 0.99 1.68 13.15
CA LEU A 207 2.30 1.72 12.50
C LEU A 207 2.21 2.40 11.14
N GLY A 208 1.24 2.01 10.32
CA GLY A 208 0.97 2.64 9.03
C GLY A 208 0.65 4.13 9.16
N ALA A 209 -0.19 4.52 10.11
CA ALA A 209 -0.56 5.92 10.35
C ALA A 209 0.64 6.77 10.80
N LEU A 210 1.55 6.23 11.61
CA LEU A 210 2.76 6.98 12.01
C LEU A 210 3.73 7.14 10.85
N ILE A 211 4.00 6.10 10.05
CA ILE A 211 4.84 6.22 8.84
C ILE A 211 4.24 7.25 7.88
N ALA A 212 2.93 7.19 7.61
CA ALA A 212 2.22 8.15 6.79
C ALA A 212 2.38 9.60 7.29
N THR A 213 2.44 9.78 8.62
CA THR A 213 2.67 11.09 9.23
C THR A 213 4.09 11.61 8.98
N TYR A 214 5.10 10.75 8.98
CA TYR A 214 6.47 11.16 8.60
C TYR A 214 6.55 11.58 7.13
N VAL A 215 5.85 10.84 6.25
CA VAL A 215 5.86 11.14 4.81
C VAL A 215 5.19 12.47 4.51
N ILE A 216 4.01 12.77 5.05
CA ILE A 216 3.32 14.06 4.79
C ILE A 216 4.12 15.28 5.28
N GLU A 217 5.01 15.09 6.26
CA GLU A 217 5.90 16.13 6.79
C GLU A 217 7.13 16.40 5.92
N THR A 218 7.37 15.56 4.92
CA THR A 218 8.60 15.56 4.12
C THR A 218 8.27 15.85 2.65
N LEU A 219 9.15 16.57 1.96
CA LEU A 219 9.07 16.71 0.51
C LEU A 219 9.61 15.44 -0.15
N GLY A 220 8.81 14.82 -1.01
CA GLY A 220 9.15 13.54 -1.64
C GLY A 220 8.68 12.32 -0.84
N THR A 221 8.54 11.21 -1.54
CA THR A 221 7.84 10.02 -1.03
C THR A 221 8.69 9.12 -0.12
N GLN A 222 10.03 9.20 -0.22
CA GLN A 222 10.97 8.28 0.43
C GLN A 222 12.11 9.02 1.15
N GLU A 223 12.02 10.33 1.30
CA GLU A 223 13.06 11.19 1.88
C GLU A 223 12.92 11.37 3.39
N TYR A 224 11.85 10.86 4.00
CA TYR A 224 11.65 10.93 5.44
C TYR A 224 12.75 10.17 6.21
N ARG A 225 13.03 10.64 7.42
CA ARG A 225 14.06 10.06 8.30
C ARG A 225 13.55 10.06 9.74
N PHE A 226 13.93 9.03 10.48
CA PHE A 226 13.79 8.96 11.93
C PHE A 226 14.84 8.00 12.51
N THR A 227 15.17 8.16 13.75
CA THR A 227 15.86 7.13 14.54
C THR A 227 14.85 6.22 15.22
N ASN A 228 15.25 5.00 15.59
CA ASN A 228 14.36 4.08 16.31
C ASN A 228 13.82 4.73 17.59
N SER A 229 14.64 5.49 18.32
CA SER A 229 14.22 6.20 19.54
C SER A 229 13.15 7.24 19.27
N GLU A 230 13.35 8.10 18.25
CA GLU A 230 12.35 9.12 17.85
C GLU A 230 11.04 8.49 17.41
N PHE A 231 11.12 7.36 16.68
CA PHE A 231 9.94 6.64 16.24
C PHE A 231 9.13 6.09 17.41
N VAL A 232 9.79 5.41 18.35
CA VAL A 232 9.18 4.84 19.56
C VAL A 232 8.58 5.93 20.43
N GLU A 233 9.30 7.02 20.66
CA GLU A 233 8.79 8.17 21.44
C GLU A 233 7.53 8.77 20.81
N ARG A 234 7.54 8.98 19.50
CA ARG A 234 6.39 9.53 18.78
C ARG A 234 5.21 8.57 18.78
N PHE A 235 5.48 7.26 18.65
CA PHE A 235 4.49 6.23 18.77
C PHE A 235 3.84 6.20 20.16
N ALA A 236 4.66 6.29 21.21
CA ALA A 236 4.18 6.38 22.60
C ALA A 236 3.31 7.60 22.84
N GLY A 237 3.70 8.75 22.29
CA GLY A 237 2.92 9.99 22.37
C GLY A 237 1.55 9.92 21.68
N ALA A 238 1.43 9.11 20.62
CA ALA A 238 0.19 8.96 19.86
C ALA A 238 -0.72 7.85 20.41
N TYR A 239 -0.13 6.71 20.82
CA TYR A 239 -0.87 5.49 21.10
C TYR A 239 -0.61 4.87 22.47
N GLY A 240 0.22 5.51 23.28
CA GLY A 240 0.56 5.08 24.63
C GLY A 240 1.81 4.20 24.71
N GLN A 241 2.40 4.17 25.92
CA GLN A 241 3.70 3.52 26.16
C GLN A 241 3.63 2.00 25.89
N ALA A 242 2.58 1.30 26.31
CA ALA A 242 2.46 -0.13 26.10
C ALA A 242 2.47 -0.53 24.61
N ALA A 243 1.84 0.29 23.76
CA ALA A 243 1.84 0.10 22.33
C ALA A 243 3.23 0.36 21.72
N ALA A 244 3.95 1.36 22.22
CA ALA A 244 5.30 1.67 21.79
C ALA A 244 6.31 0.60 22.21
N ASP A 245 6.19 0.04 23.41
CA ASP A 245 7.04 -1.03 23.90
C ASP A 245 6.91 -2.29 23.01
N GLU A 246 5.68 -2.60 22.55
CA GLU A 246 5.41 -3.70 21.63
C GLU A 246 6.13 -3.49 20.29
N ILE A 247 6.05 -2.29 19.72
CA ILE A 247 6.71 -1.95 18.44
C ILE A 247 8.25 -1.94 18.59
N ALA A 248 8.77 -1.45 19.72
CA ALA A 248 10.21 -1.35 19.96
C ALA A 248 10.93 -2.68 19.84
N LEU A 249 10.26 -3.81 20.11
CA LEU A 249 10.83 -5.16 20.00
C LEU A 249 11.20 -5.52 18.55
N HIS A 250 10.61 -4.88 17.55
CA HIS A 250 10.78 -5.15 16.14
C HIS A 250 11.72 -4.15 15.44
N LEU A 251 12.01 -3.00 16.06
CA LEU A 251 12.91 -1.99 15.53
C LEU A 251 14.36 -2.34 15.95
N LYS A 252 15.14 -2.84 14.99
CA LYS A 252 16.54 -3.26 15.20
C LYS A 252 17.52 -2.27 14.58
#